data_870ed31d4e10828b66d464f56d10e870
#
_entry.id   870ed31d4e10828b66d464f56d10e870
#
_cell.length_a   1.000
_cell.length_b   1.000
_cell.length_c   1.000
_cell.angle_alpha   90.00
_cell.angle_beta   90.00
_cell.angle_gamma   90.00
#
_symmetry.space_group_name_H-M   'P 1'
#
loop_
_entity.id
_entity.type
_entity.pdbx_description
1 polymer ?
#
loop_
_entity_poly.entity_id
_entity_poly.type
_entity_poly.pdbx_seq_one_letter_code
_entity_poly.pdbx_strand_id
1 'polypeptide(L)'
;YDGSILSPIQHHLSINHAIYVETNRDAVESVFNRLKEFYKNVYKRPNATLMYDYIDLRENCIIVKTLVTESPLMEVDGIKVPTLEKLLVDTQKDADFDYLHGSESLNMYQLAFEQYSINTQRLMRYAKRRSISKEIQELINLSK
;
A
#
# COMPACT_ATOMS: atom_id res chain seq x y z
N TYR A 1 1.21 8.91 -0.13
CA TYR A 1 0.64 8.76 -1.48
C TYR A 1 -0.88 8.64 -1.43
N ASP A 2 -1.51 8.90 -2.54
CA ASP A 2 -2.96 8.75 -2.70
C ASP A 2 -3.28 7.32 -3.15
N GLY A 3 -4.24 6.68 -2.48
CA GLY A 3 -4.64 5.30 -2.79
C GLY A 3 -5.15 5.09 -4.22
N SER A 4 -5.61 6.14 -4.90
CA SER A 4 -6.05 6.06 -6.28
C SER A 4 -4.93 5.74 -7.28
N ILE A 5 -3.67 5.82 -6.86
CA ILE A 5 -2.51 5.42 -7.67
C ILE A 5 -2.59 3.95 -8.11
N LEU A 6 -3.34 3.13 -7.38
CA LEU A 6 -3.52 1.71 -7.69
C LEU A 6 -4.52 1.46 -8.81
N SER A 7 -5.35 2.46 -9.17
CA SER A 7 -6.42 2.29 -10.16
C SER A 7 -5.97 1.67 -11.49
N PRO A 8 -4.81 2.05 -12.08
CA PRO A 8 -4.40 1.48 -13.36
C PRO A 8 -4.14 -0.02 -13.36
N ILE A 9 -3.89 -0.63 -12.20
CA ILE A 9 -3.61 -2.06 -12.10
C ILE A 9 -4.75 -2.85 -11.46
N GLN A 10 -5.87 -2.20 -11.15
CA GLN A 10 -7.05 -2.88 -10.62
C GLN A 10 -7.94 -3.36 -11.76
N HIS A 11 -8.49 -4.58 -11.61
CA HIS A 11 -9.44 -5.14 -12.54
C HIS A 11 -10.85 -4.62 -12.26
N HIS A 12 -11.26 -4.64 -10.99
CA HIS A 12 -12.53 -4.09 -10.55
C HIS A 12 -12.39 -2.63 -10.16
N LEU A 13 -13.44 -1.84 -10.40
CA LEU A 13 -13.46 -0.44 -10.03
C LEU A 13 -13.66 -0.31 -8.53
N SER A 14 -12.55 -0.22 -7.81
CA SER A 14 -12.53 0.09 -6.39
C SER A 14 -11.92 1.47 -6.21
N ILE A 15 -12.62 2.35 -5.48
CA ILE A 15 -12.17 3.72 -5.27
C ILE A 15 -11.46 3.80 -3.93
N ASN A 16 -10.20 4.24 -3.96
CA ASN A 16 -9.43 4.50 -2.75
C ASN A 16 -8.84 5.90 -2.85
N HIS A 17 -9.39 6.83 -2.10
CA HIS A 17 -8.96 8.23 -2.05
C HIS A 17 -8.21 8.58 -0.76
N ALA A 18 -7.81 7.58 0.02
CA ALA A 18 -7.02 7.82 1.20
C ALA A 18 -5.63 8.36 0.84
N ILE A 19 -5.16 9.30 1.64
CA ILE A 19 -3.78 9.76 1.57
C ILE A 19 -2.96 8.97 2.59
N TYR A 20 -1.96 8.28 2.13
CA TYR A 20 -1.10 7.47 2.97
C TYR A 20 0.16 8.24 3.32
N VAL A 21 0.37 8.44 4.62
CA VAL A 21 1.56 9.08 5.16
C VAL A 21 2.36 8.02 5.91
N GLU A 22 3.48 7.63 5.33
CA GLU A 22 4.36 6.64 5.93
C GLU A 22 5.57 7.34 6.55
N THR A 23 5.85 7.04 7.79
CA THR A 23 6.95 7.67 8.51
C THR A 23 7.62 6.68 9.46
N ASN A 24 8.80 7.05 9.98
CA ASN A 24 9.50 6.23 10.96
C ASN A 24 8.57 5.88 12.12
N ARG A 25 8.74 4.68 12.65
CA ARG A 25 7.92 4.16 13.74
C ARG A 25 7.81 5.14 14.91
N ASP A 26 8.91 5.79 15.27
CA ASP A 26 8.97 6.71 16.40
C ASP A 26 8.29 8.04 16.11
N ALA A 27 8.05 8.37 14.86
CA ALA A 27 7.43 9.63 14.45
C ALA A 27 5.92 9.51 14.19
N VAL A 28 5.36 8.30 14.18
CA VAL A 28 3.94 8.09 13.83
C VAL A 28 3.00 8.89 14.73
N GLU A 29 3.21 8.85 16.05
CA GLU A 29 2.36 9.57 17.00
C GLU A 29 2.42 11.08 16.79
N SER A 30 3.61 11.65 16.64
CA SER A 30 3.75 13.09 16.47
C SER A 30 3.18 13.57 15.13
N VAL A 31 3.38 12.83 14.06
CA VAL A 31 2.80 13.13 12.74
C VAL A 31 1.28 13.03 12.79
N PHE A 32 0.75 11.98 13.40
CA PHE A 32 -0.69 11.78 13.56
C PHE A 32 -1.31 12.96 14.34
N ASN A 33 -0.74 13.31 15.49
CA ASN A 33 -1.26 14.42 16.31
C ASN A 33 -1.22 15.75 15.58
N ARG A 34 -0.15 16.00 14.82
CA ARG A 34 0.00 17.22 14.04
C ARG A 34 -1.07 17.30 12.94
N LEU A 35 -1.32 16.21 12.23
CA LEU A 35 -2.34 16.17 11.18
C LEU A 35 -3.75 16.31 11.77
N LYS A 36 -4.01 15.75 12.94
CA LYS A 36 -5.30 15.89 13.64
C LYS A 36 -5.65 17.33 13.96
N GLU A 37 -4.68 18.22 14.10
CA GLU A 37 -4.93 19.64 14.34
C GLU A 37 -5.59 20.32 13.13
N PHE A 38 -5.38 19.81 11.92
CA PHE A 38 -5.84 20.42 10.67
C PHE A 38 -6.92 19.62 9.94
N TYR A 39 -7.03 18.32 10.20
CA TYR A 39 -7.92 17.43 9.46
C TYR A 39 -8.75 16.57 10.42
N LYS A 40 -9.99 16.25 10.03
CA LYS A 40 -10.92 15.47 10.87
C LYS A 40 -10.71 13.97 10.73
N ASN A 41 -10.56 13.48 9.51
CA ASN A 41 -10.52 12.06 9.22
C ASN A 41 -9.07 11.58 9.09
N VAL A 42 -8.39 11.50 10.24
CA VAL A 42 -7.01 11.02 10.32
C VAL A 42 -6.98 9.79 11.21
N TYR A 43 -6.37 8.73 10.71
CA TYR A 43 -6.25 7.45 11.39
C TYR A 43 -4.78 7.04 11.44
N LYS A 44 -4.40 6.24 12.44
CA LYS A 44 -3.02 5.75 12.55
C LYS A 44 -3.00 4.24 12.67
N ARG A 45 -2.04 3.60 11.98
CA ARG A 45 -1.78 2.16 12.07
C ARG A 45 -3.06 1.33 12.05
N PRO A 46 -3.91 1.46 11.01
CA PRO A 46 -5.20 0.78 11.01
C PRO A 46 -5.01 -0.75 11.00
N ASN A 47 -5.90 -1.43 11.74
CA ASN A 47 -6.02 -2.88 11.69
C ASN A 47 -7.33 -3.24 10.96
N ALA A 48 -7.56 -4.54 10.78
CA ALA A 48 -8.75 -5.01 10.05
C ALA A 48 -10.06 -4.52 10.65
N THR A 49 -10.18 -4.52 11.99
CA THR A 49 -11.39 -4.05 12.67
C THR A 49 -11.63 -2.57 12.43
N LEU A 50 -10.59 -1.74 12.57
CA LEU A 50 -10.69 -0.30 12.35
C LEU A 50 -11.06 -0.01 10.89
N MET A 51 -10.42 -0.70 9.94
CA MET A 51 -10.71 -0.56 8.51
C MET A 51 -12.17 -0.92 8.19
N TYR A 52 -12.64 -2.03 8.75
CA TYR A 52 -13.98 -2.52 8.45
C TYR A 52 -15.07 -1.63 9.06
N ASP A 53 -14.91 -1.21 10.33
CA ASP A 53 -15.96 -0.56 11.09
C ASP A 53 -15.98 0.97 10.95
N TYR A 54 -14.83 1.62 10.69
CA TYR A 54 -14.70 3.07 10.86
C TYR A 54 -14.11 3.81 9.68
N ILE A 55 -13.39 3.16 8.78
CA ILE A 55 -12.69 3.85 7.67
C ILE A 55 -13.37 3.56 6.36
N ASP A 56 -13.81 4.62 5.68
CA ASP A 56 -14.31 4.54 4.30
C ASP A 56 -13.26 5.13 3.37
N LEU A 57 -12.58 4.27 2.61
CA LEU A 57 -11.53 4.68 1.68
C LEU A 57 -12.06 5.46 0.48
N ARG A 58 -13.36 5.43 0.24
CA ARG A 58 -13.99 6.24 -0.83
C ARG A 58 -14.04 7.72 -0.45
N GLU A 59 -13.98 8.04 0.83
CA GLU A 59 -13.96 9.40 1.33
C GLU A 59 -12.52 9.88 1.52
N ASN A 60 -12.34 11.19 1.53
CA ASN A 60 -11.04 11.79 1.79
C ASN A 60 -10.65 11.54 3.25
N CYS A 61 -9.63 10.75 3.45
CA CYS A 61 -9.06 10.48 4.77
C CYS A 61 -7.54 10.41 4.68
N ILE A 62 -6.89 10.53 5.83
CA ILE A 62 -5.44 10.41 5.93
C ILE A 62 -5.13 9.22 6.83
N ILE A 63 -4.28 8.33 6.36
CA ILE A 63 -3.83 7.17 7.11
C ILE A 63 -2.34 7.30 7.38
N VAL A 64 -1.99 7.42 8.65
CA VAL A 64 -0.58 7.50 9.08
C VAL A 64 -0.13 6.11 9.51
N LYS A 65 0.90 5.62 8.88
CA LYS A 65 1.42 4.27 9.15
C LYS A 65 2.94 4.27 9.23
N THR A 66 3.47 3.22 9.80
CA THR A 66 4.91 3.03 9.90
C THR A 66 5.48 2.71 8.52
N LEU A 67 6.52 3.45 8.13
CA LEU A 67 7.33 3.08 6.97
C LEU A 67 8.16 1.85 7.36
N VAL A 68 7.89 0.74 6.70
CA VAL A 68 8.64 -0.50 6.94
C VAL A 68 10.09 -0.29 6.49
N THR A 69 11.05 -0.68 7.33
CA THR A 69 12.47 -0.59 6.98
C THR A 69 12.76 -1.42 5.73
N GLU A 70 13.73 -0.97 4.93
CA GLU A 70 14.10 -1.59 3.65
C GLU A 70 13.02 -1.45 2.56
N SER A 71 12.01 -0.59 2.78
CA SER A 71 11.00 -0.30 1.74
C SER A 71 11.67 0.31 0.51
N PRO A 72 11.41 -0.23 -0.69
CA PRO A 72 11.94 0.38 -1.91
C PRO A 72 11.16 1.65 -2.24
N LEU A 73 11.87 2.78 -2.17
CA LEU A 73 11.32 4.11 -2.44
C LEU A 73 12.01 4.73 -3.64
N MET A 74 11.34 5.70 -4.25
CA MET A 74 11.91 6.54 -5.30
C MET A 74 11.59 8.00 -5.00
N GLU A 75 12.25 8.92 -5.69
CA GLU A 75 11.96 10.34 -5.57
C GLU A 75 11.23 10.85 -6.80
N VAL A 76 10.16 11.62 -6.56
CA VAL A 76 9.43 12.36 -7.57
C VAL A 76 9.29 13.79 -7.07
N ASP A 77 9.86 14.73 -7.80
CA ASP A 77 9.85 16.17 -7.44
C ASP A 77 10.37 16.42 -6.01
N GLY A 78 11.44 15.71 -5.63
CA GLY A 78 12.06 15.85 -4.30
C GLY A 78 11.32 15.15 -3.16
N ILE A 79 10.22 14.46 -3.44
CA ILE A 79 9.41 13.77 -2.44
C ILE A 79 9.65 12.26 -2.57
N LYS A 80 9.87 11.59 -1.45
CA LYS A 80 10.00 10.13 -1.43
C LYS A 80 8.63 9.49 -1.54
N VAL A 81 8.48 8.59 -2.51
CA VAL A 81 7.24 7.86 -2.80
C VAL A 81 7.54 6.38 -2.93
N PRO A 82 6.54 5.50 -2.73
CA PRO A 82 6.76 4.07 -2.89
C PRO A 82 7.00 3.72 -4.36
N THR A 83 7.86 2.72 -4.59
CA THR A 83 7.97 2.09 -5.90
C THR A 83 6.76 1.18 -6.13
N LEU A 84 6.54 0.77 -7.40
CA LEU A 84 5.48 -0.18 -7.71
C LEU A 84 5.70 -1.52 -6.99
N GLU A 85 6.95 -1.97 -6.88
CA GLU A 85 7.30 -3.19 -6.16
C GLU A 85 6.85 -3.14 -4.69
N LYS A 86 7.06 -1.99 -4.04
CA LYS A 86 6.59 -1.80 -2.66
C LYS A 86 5.07 -1.89 -2.58
N LEU A 87 4.37 -1.20 -3.48
CA LEU A 87 2.91 -1.21 -3.50
C LEU A 87 2.34 -2.60 -3.70
N LEU A 88 2.92 -3.37 -4.60
CA LEU A 88 2.47 -4.75 -4.87
C LEU A 88 2.59 -5.65 -3.64
N VAL A 89 3.64 -5.49 -2.85
CA VAL A 89 3.81 -6.26 -1.62
C VAL A 89 2.88 -5.75 -0.52
N ASP A 90 2.84 -4.45 -0.30
CA ASP A 90 2.03 -3.86 0.78
C ASP A 90 0.53 -4.16 0.59
N THR A 91 0.04 -4.17 -0.63
CA THR A 91 -1.38 -4.49 -0.91
C THR A 91 -1.75 -5.92 -0.52
N GLN A 92 -0.79 -6.82 -0.41
CA GLN A 92 -1.03 -8.20 0.02
C GLN A 92 -0.87 -8.39 1.53
N LYS A 93 -0.20 -7.47 2.19
CA LYS A 93 0.11 -7.60 3.63
C LYS A 93 -0.80 -6.76 4.52
N ASP A 94 -1.09 -5.54 4.11
CA ASP A 94 -1.70 -4.54 4.99
C ASP A 94 -3.22 -4.61 4.98
N ALA A 95 -3.83 -4.47 6.18
CA ALA A 95 -5.27 -4.56 6.36
C ALA A 95 -6.05 -3.47 5.60
N ASP A 96 -5.45 -2.30 5.39
CA ASP A 96 -6.07 -1.21 4.64
C ASP A 96 -6.24 -1.53 3.15
N PHE A 97 -5.65 -2.63 2.68
CA PHE A 97 -5.82 -3.12 1.32
C PHE A 97 -6.57 -4.45 1.24
N ASP A 98 -7.27 -4.85 2.29
CA ASP A 98 -8.03 -6.11 2.29
C ASP A 98 -9.03 -6.21 1.13
N TYR A 99 -9.55 -5.08 0.67
CA TYR A 99 -10.47 -5.02 -0.48
C TYR A 99 -9.83 -5.51 -1.80
N LEU A 100 -8.50 -5.60 -1.85
CA LEU A 100 -7.75 -6.06 -3.02
C LEU A 100 -7.31 -7.52 -2.92
N HIS A 101 -7.66 -8.21 -1.83
CA HIS A 101 -7.25 -9.61 -1.63
C HIS A 101 -8.14 -10.56 -2.42
N GLY A 102 -7.72 -11.81 -2.53
CA GLY A 102 -8.44 -12.84 -3.29
C GLY A 102 -8.16 -12.77 -4.79
N SER A 103 -9.20 -12.91 -5.61
CA SER A 103 -9.06 -12.91 -7.08
C SER A 103 -8.49 -11.60 -7.63
N GLU A 104 -8.74 -10.50 -6.96
CA GLU A 104 -8.20 -9.19 -7.37
C GLU A 104 -6.69 -9.14 -7.26
N SER A 105 -6.09 -9.84 -6.28
CA SER A 105 -4.63 -9.93 -6.13
C SER A 105 -3.96 -10.43 -7.41
N LEU A 106 -4.47 -11.52 -7.97
CA LEU A 106 -3.92 -12.09 -9.20
C LEU A 106 -4.10 -11.13 -10.37
N ASN A 107 -5.28 -10.51 -10.50
CA ASN A 107 -5.55 -9.54 -11.55
C ASN A 107 -4.60 -8.36 -11.48
N MET A 108 -4.34 -7.83 -10.29
CA MET A 108 -3.38 -6.73 -10.09
C MET A 108 -1.97 -7.13 -10.54
N TYR A 109 -1.52 -8.31 -10.15
CA TYR A 109 -0.18 -8.77 -10.52
C TYR A 109 -0.07 -8.97 -12.03
N GLN A 110 -1.09 -9.57 -12.65
CA GLN A 110 -1.12 -9.74 -14.10
C GLN A 110 -1.04 -8.40 -14.82
N LEU A 111 -1.85 -7.44 -14.44
CA LEU A 111 -1.86 -6.11 -15.05
C LEU A 111 -0.54 -5.37 -14.81
N ALA A 112 0.03 -5.46 -13.61
CA ALA A 112 1.30 -4.81 -13.31
C ALA A 112 2.44 -5.36 -14.16
N PHE A 113 2.55 -6.68 -14.27
CA PHE A 113 3.60 -7.30 -15.08
C PHE A 113 3.39 -7.07 -16.58
N GLU A 114 2.15 -6.95 -17.03
CA GLU A 114 1.84 -6.66 -18.42
C GLU A 114 2.17 -5.21 -18.81
N GLN A 115 1.83 -4.26 -17.95
CA GLN A 115 1.91 -2.82 -18.28
C GLN A 115 3.20 -2.14 -17.85
N TYR A 116 3.94 -2.70 -16.89
CA TYR A 116 5.11 -2.06 -16.30
C TYR A 116 6.29 -3.00 -16.22
N SER A 117 7.49 -2.42 -16.17
CA SER A 117 8.72 -3.16 -15.92
C SER A 117 8.89 -3.34 -14.40
N ILE A 118 8.68 -4.56 -13.92
CA ILE A 118 8.80 -4.88 -12.50
C ILE A 118 10.21 -5.43 -12.22
N ASN A 119 10.89 -4.84 -11.24
CA ASN A 119 12.15 -5.39 -10.74
C ASN A 119 11.83 -6.52 -9.75
N THR A 120 11.84 -7.75 -10.26
CA THR A 120 11.45 -8.93 -9.48
C THR A 120 12.36 -9.16 -8.27
N GLN A 121 13.65 -8.88 -8.40
CA GLN A 121 14.60 -9.02 -7.28
C GLN A 121 14.27 -8.05 -6.15
N ARG A 122 13.98 -6.80 -6.50
CA ARG A 122 13.57 -5.77 -5.53
C ARG A 122 12.27 -6.18 -4.85
N LEU A 123 11.29 -6.62 -5.64
CA LEU A 123 9.99 -7.06 -5.15
C LEU A 123 10.14 -8.22 -4.16
N MET A 124 10.91 -9.24 -4.51
CA MET A 124 11.10 -10.41 -3.66
C MET A 124 11.90 -10.09 -2.39
N ARG A 125 12.87 -9.19 -2.47
CA ARG A 125 13.63 -8.73 -1.30
C ARG A 125 12.69 -8.07 -0.28
N TYR A 126 11.82 -7.20 -0.75
CA TYR A 126 10.86 -6.54 0.12
C TYR A 126 9.80 -7.51 0.63
N ALA A 127 9.32 -8.43 -0.21
CA ALA A 127 8.39 -9.49 0.21
C ALA A 127 8.97 -10.32 1.36
N LYS A 128 10.25 -10.63 1.29
CA LYS A 128 10.97 -11.33 2.36
C LYS A 128 11.01 -10.48 3.64
N ARG A 129 11.30 -9.20 3.49
CA ARG A 129 11.28 -8.25 4.63
C ARG A 129 9.90 -8.21 5.30
N ARG A 130 8.81 -8.33 4.53
CA ARG A 130 7.44 -8.34 5.04
C ARG A 130 6.94 -9.74 5.42
N SER A 131 7.78 -10.77 5.31
CA SER A 131 7.48 -12.16 5.67
C SER A 131 6.34 -12.78 4.86
N ILE A 132 6.20 -12.41 3.60
CA ILE A 132 5.21 -12.97 2.66
C ILE A 132 5.83 -13.38 1.33
N SER A 133 7.11 -13.75 1.32
CA SER A 133 7.81 -14.10 0.07
C SER A 133 7.17 -15.30 -0.65
N LYS A 134 6.65 -16.26 0.09
CA LYS A 134 6.02 -17.44 -0.51
C LYS A 134 4.74 -17.06 -1.27
N GLU A 135 3.88 -16.27 -0.65
CA GLU A 135 2.64 -15.81 -1.23
C GLU A 135 2.89 -14.94 -2.47
N ILE A 136 3.87 -14.07 -2.40
CA ILE A 136 4.24 -13.22 -3.53
C ILE A 136 4.81 -14.04 -4.67
N GLN A 137 5.65 -15.04 -4.37
CA GLN A 137 6.20 -15.92 -5.41
C GLN A 137 5.10 -16.69 -6.14
N GLU A 138 4.09 -17.15 -5.42
CA GLU A 138 2.95 -17.83 -6.02
C GLU A 138 2.18 -16.89 -6.97
N LEU A 139 1.94 -15.65 -6.56
CA LEU A 139 1.28 -14.65 -7.40
C LEU A 139 2.09 -14.36 -8.67
N ILE A 140 3.40 -14.24 -8.55
CA ILE A 140 4.29 -14.02 -9.70
C ILE A 140 4.20 -15.19 -10.67
N ASN A 141 4.26 -16.42 -10.15
CA ASN A 141 4.21 -17.62 -10.99
C ASN A 141 2.89 -17.73 -11.75
N LEU A 142 1.77 -17.38 -11.10
CA LEU A 142 0.45 -17.41 -11.72
C LEU A 142 0.22 -16.25 -12.71
N SER A 143 0.99 -15.17 -12.58
CA SER A 143 0.84 -13.97 -13.41
C SER A 143 1.60 -14.04 -14.74
N LYS A 144 2.54 -14.95 -14.85
CA LYS A 144 3.40 -15.07 -16.04
C LYS A 144 2.94 -16.12 -17.03
#